data_17c30cedf9f509435d30eb9815fe0200
#
_entry.id   17c30cedf9f509435d30eb9815fe0200
#
_cell.length_a   1.000
_cell.length_b   1.000
_cell.length_c   1.000
_cell.angle_alpha   90.00
_cell.angle_beta   90.00
_cell.angle_gamma   90.00
#
_symmetry.space_group_name_H-M   'P 1'
#
loop_
_entity.id
_entity.type
_entity.pdbx_description
1 polymer ?
#
loop_
_entity_poly.entity_id
_entity_poly.type
_entity_poly.pdbx_seq_one_letter_code
_entity_poly.pdbx_strand_id
1 'polypeptide(L)'
;MSEKMKKKNLSILNKFLKQYPKTEEMEILIADIHGVLRGKRIRSDEFKSIFRDGFTMPGGTVLLDILGDAVPGISWSGDDGDPDTDAEVIASSLAPVPWSKKPRAQTLFTFRDRKNKPFFAEPRNVLENIVKKVKNTAPKIVMAVELEFYLLDGN
;
A
#
# COMPACT_ATOMS: atom_id res chain seq x y z
N MET A 1 -15.08 -2.99 3.52
CA MET A 1 -14.69 -2.15 4.70
C MET A 1 -15.91 -1.78 5.55
N SER A 2 -15.84 -1.82 6.91
CA SER A 2 -16.95 -1.47 7.81
C SER A 2 -17.17 0.06 7.90
N GLU A 3 -18.41 0.51 8.21
CA GLU A 3 -18.72 1.94 8.37
C GLU A 3 -17.86 2.63 9.44
N LYS A 4 -17.51 1.92 10.51
CA LYS A 4 -16.61 2.43 11.56
C LYS A 4 -15.21 2.69 10.98
N MET A 5 -14.72 1.82 10.12
CA MET A 5 -13.41 1.96 9.48
C MET A 5 -13.42 3.12 8.48
N LYS A 6 -14.45 3.26 7.66
CA LYS A 6 -14.63 4.38 6.73
C LYS A 6 -14.56 5.73 7.45
N LYS A 7 -15.31 5.88 8.55
CA LYS A 7 -15.29 7.09 9.37
C LYS A 7 -13.91 7.38 9.98
N LYS A 8 -13.20 6.34 10.45
CA LYS A 8 -11.84 6.45 10.97
C LYS A 8 -10.86 6.93 9.89
N ASN A 9 -10.88 6.32 8.72
CA ASN A 9 -10.00 6.69 7.61
C ASN A 9 -10.22 8.13 7.17
N LEU A 10 -11.47 8.55 7.01
CA LEU A 10 -11.81 9.94 6.67
C LEU A 10 -11.37 10.93 7.77
N SER A 11 -11.46 10.56 9.04
CA SER A 11 -10.97 11.40 10.15
C SER A 11 -9.47 11.61 10.06
N ILE A 12 -8.70 10.55 9.75
CA ILE A 12 -7.23 10.63 9.58
C ILE A 12 -6.90 11.53 8.39
N LEU A 13 -7.55 11.31 7.24
CA LEU A 13 -7.36 12.13 6.04
C LEU A 13 -7.65 13.62 6.32
N ASN A 14 -8.78 13.92 6.96
CA ASN A 14 -9.16 15.30 7.27
C ASN A 14 -8.16 15.98 8.22
N LYS A 15 -7.63 15.25 9.21
CA LYS A 15 -6.58 15.77 10.11
C LYS A 15 -5.31 16.07 9.32
N PHE A 16 -4.91 15.16 8.43
CA PHE A 16 -3.75 15.34 7.57
C PHE A 16 -3.89 16.57 6.66
N LEU A 17 -5.03 16.71 5.97
CA LEU A 17 -5.27 17.83 5.06
C LEU A 17 -5.37 19.19 5.78
N LYS A 18 -5.78 19.21 7.07
CA LYS A 18 -5.69 20.42 7.89
C LYS A 18 -4.23 20.84 8.16
N GLN A 19 -3.35 19.85 8.35
CA GLN A 19 -1.92 20.09 8.58
C GLN A 19 -1.18 20.42 7.28
N TYR A 20 -1.58 19.81 6.16
CA TYR A 20 -0.97 19.94 4.83
C TYR A 20 -2.00 20.37 3.78
N PRO A 21 -2.56 21.60 3.89
CA PRO A 21 -3.70 22.03 3.07
C PRO A 21 -3.38 22.20 1.57
N LYS A 22 -2.11 22.28 1.22
CA LYS A 22 -1.65 22.42 -0.18
C LYS A 22 -1.43 21.08 -0.88
N THR A 23 -1.76 19.93 -0.24
CA THR A 23 -1.57 18.62 -0.86
C THR A 23 -2.44 18.47 -2.10
N GLU A 24 -1.80 18.35 -3.27
CA GLU A 24 -2.46 18.24 -4.58
C GLU A 24 -2.55 16.81 -5.08
N GLU A 25 -1.55 15.98 -4.74
CA GLU A 25 -1.39 14.62 -5.22
C GLU A 25 -1.07 13.68 -4.05
N MET A 26 -1.47 12.42 -4.20
CA MET A 26 -1.11 11.35 -3.26
C MET A 26 -0.67 10.11 -4.00
N GLU A 27 0.45 9.53 -3.58
CA GLU A 27 0.89 8.21 -4.02
C GLU A 27 0.28 7.16 -3.11
N ILE A 28 -0.48 6.23 -3.70
CA ILE A 28 -1.02 5.06 -3.01
C ILE A 28 -0.17 3.86 -3.41
N LEU A 29 0.48 3.23 -2.44
CA LEU A 29 1.61 2.33 -2.66
C LEU A 29 1.40 0.98 -1.96
N ILE A 30 1.91 -0.10 -2.58
CA ILE A 30 1.99 -1.44 -2.01
C ILE A 30 3.39 -2.01 -2.29
N ALA A 31 3.98 -2.72 -1.36
CA ALA A 31 5.22 -3.44 -1.60
C ALA A 31 4.93 -4.77 -2.30
N ASP A 32 5.63 -5.04 -3.40
CA ASP A 32 5.61 -6.33 -4.07
C ASP A 32 6.52 -7.36 -3.36
N ILE A 33 6.63 -8.57 -3.93
CA ILE A 33 7.46 -9.66 -3.37
C ILE A 33 8.96 -9.34 -3.34
N HIS A 34 9.42 -8.35 -4.11
CA HIS A 34 10.80 -7.88 -4.14
C HIS A 34 11.02 -6.65 -3.25
N GLY A 35 9.98 -6.16 -2.56
CA GLY A 35 10.04 -4.95 -1.75
C GLY A 35 9.94 -3.66 -2.57
N VAL A 36 9.71 -3.74 -3.89
CA VAL A 36 9.50 -2.57 -4.74
C VAL A 36 8.13 -1.98 -4.45
N LEU A 37 8.07 -0.66 -4.24
CA LEU A 37 6.80 0.04 -4.06
C LEU A 37 6.11 0.24 -5.41
N ARG A 38 5.00 -0.44 -5.59
CA ARG A 38 4.10 -0.32 -6.73
C ARG A 38 2.87 0.50 -6.35
N GLY A 39 2.20 1.08 -7.34
CA GLY A 39 0.97 1.81 -7.07
C GLY A 39 0.67 2.86 -8.10
N LYS A 40 -0.17 3.82 -7.73
CA LYS A 40 -0.57 4.92 -8.60
C LYS A 40 -0.62 6.25 -7.85
N ARG A 41 -0.61 7.33 -8.61
CA ARG A 41 -0.82 8.67 -8.11
C ARG A 41 -2.25 9.08 -8.35
N ILE A 42 -2.88 9.64 -7.33
CA ILE A 42 -4.25 10.13 -7.34
C ILE A 42 -4.28 11.64 -7.07
N ARG A 43 -5.32 12.31 -7.55
CA ARG A 43 -5.54 13.73 -7.36
C ARG A 43 -6.37 14.00 -6.11
N SER A 44 -6.36 15.24 -5.65
CA SER A 44 -7.03 15.65 -4.40
C SER A 44 -8.55 15.44 -4.40
N ASP A 45 -9.19 15.48 -5.56
CA ASP A 45 -10.63 15.21 -5.73
C ASP A 45 -11.01 13.74 -5.47
N GLU A 46 -10.04 12.81 -5.62
CA GLU A 46 -10.23 11.37 -5.39
C GLU A 46 -9.95 10.94 -3.93
N PHE A 47 -9.25 11.74 -3.13
CA PHE A 47 -8.79 11.35 -1.79
C PHE A 47 -9.91 10.81 -0.90
N LYS A 48 -11.04 11.54 -0.82
CA LYS A 48 -12.15 11.17 0.05
C LYS A 48 -12.82 9.86 -0.35
N SER A 49 -13.05 9.64 -1.66
CA SER A 49 -13.67 8.41 -2.16
C SER A 49 -12.77 7.21 -1.87
N ILE A 50 -11.47 7.31 -2.17
CA ILE A 50 -10.50 6.23 -1.95
C ILE A 50 -10.34 5.90 -0.46
N PHE A 51 -10.28 6.89 0.42
CA PHE A 51 -10.18 6.65 1.87
C PHE A 51 -11.46 6.08 2.48
N ARG A 52 -12.63 6.38 1.87
CA ARG A 52 -13.92 5.88 2.32
C ARG A 52 -14.25 4.51 1.77
N ASP A 53 -14.04 4.29 0.46
CA ASP A 53 -14.58 3.13 -0.25
C ASP A 53 -13.50 2.17 -0.74
N GLY A 54 -12.22 2.60 -0.75
CA GLY A 54 -11.15 1.86 -1.40
C GLY A 54 -11.14 2.10 -2.92
N PHE A 55 -10.48 1.22 -3.63
CA PHE A 55 -10.37 1.22 -5.10
C PHE A 55 -10.06 -0.20 -5.58
N THR A 56 -10.02 -0.41 -6.90
CA THR A 56 -9.58 -1.67 -7.50
C THR A 56 -8.26 -1.50 -8.23
N MET A 57 -7.49 -2.58 -8.26
CA MET A 57 -6.22 -2.67 -8.95
C MET A 57 -5.90 -4.13 -9.25
N PRO A 58 -5.18 -4.44 -10.35
CA PRO A 58 -4.76 -5.80 -10.65
C PRO A 58 -4.04 -6.48 -9.48
N GLY A 59 -4.53 -7.63 -9.07
CA GLY A 59 -3.94 -8.39 -7.96
C GLY A 59 -2.54 -8.88 -8.25
N GLY A 60 -2.22 -9.09 -9.54
CA GLY A 60 -0.88 -9.42 -10.03
C GLY A 60 0.19 -8.38 -9.74
N THR A 61 -0.17 -7.14 -9.43
CA THR A 61 0.76 -6.06 -9.11
C THR A 61 1.82 -6.44 -8.06
N VAL A 62 1.49 -7.31 -7.10
CA VAL A 62 2.45 -7.74 -6.06
C VAL A 62 3.29 -8.95 -6.49
N LEU A 63 3.01 -9.54 -7.65
CA LEU A 63 3.67 -10.73 -8.21
C LEU A 63 4.54 -10.42 -9.44
N LEU A 64 4.69 -9.16 -9.80
CA LEU A 64 5.56 -8.73 -10.90
C LEU A 64 7.01 -9.07 -10.57
N ASP A 65 7.81 -9.31 -11.62
CA ASP A 65 9.25 -9.46 -11.45
C ASP A 65 9.93 -8.13 -11.07
N ILE A 66 11.25 -8.17 -10.88
CA ILE A 66 12.02 -6.99 -10.45
C ILE A 66 11.98 -5.85 -11.50
N LEU A 67 11.77 -6.17 -12.77
CA LEU A 67 11.67 -5.19 -13.86
C LEU A 67 10.24 -4.62 -13.99
N GLY A 68 9.26 -5.28 -13.38
CA GLY A 68 7.86 -4.90 -13.42
C GLY A 68 7.05 -5.64 -14.47
N ASP A 69 7.61 -6.74 -15.01
CA ASP A 69 6.94 -7.57 -15.99
C ASP A 69 6.14 -8.69 -15.31
N ALA A 70 5.06 -9.12 -15.98
CA ALA A 70 4.26 -10.25 -15.54
C ALA A 70 5.04 -11.55 -15.67
N VAL A 71 5.00 -12.40 -14.64
CA VAL A 71 5.67 -13.70 -14.64
C VAL A 71 4.76 -14.73 -15.31
N PRO A 72 5.19 -15.34 -16.45
CA PRO A 72 4.38 -16.35 -17.16
C PRO A 72 4.11 -17.59 -16.30
N GLY A 73 2.96 -18.22 -16.50
CA GLY A 73 2.62 -19.50 -15.89
C GLY A 73 2.18 -19.45 -14.44
N ILE A 74 2.00 -18.27 -13.86
CA ILE A 74 1.40 -18.11 -12.52
C ILE A 74 0.01 -17.48 -12.61
N SER A 75 -0.89 -17.87 -11.70
CA SER A 75 -2.18 -17.21 -11.54
C SER A 75 -2.01 -15.76 -11.10
N TRP A 76 -2.96 -14.89 -11.45
CA TRP A 76 -2.92 -13.47 -11.18
C TRP A 76 -1.83 -12.73 -11.98
N SER A 77 -1.37 -13.33 -13.08
CA SER A 77 -0.51 -12.70 -14.07
C SER A 77 -1.32 -12.43 -15.36
N GLY A 78 -0.67 -11.88 -16.38
CA GLY A 78 -1.34 -11.56 -17.65
C GLY A 78 -2.04 -12.75 -18.33
N ASP A 79 -1.67 -13.99 -18.02
CA ASP A 79 -2.21 -15.21 -18.64
C ASP A 79 -3.68 -15.47 -18.26
N ASP A 80 -4.16 -14.98 -17.12
CA ASP A 80 -5.53 -15.13 -16.64
C ASP A 80 -6.37 -13.84 -16.74
N GLY A 81 -5.89 -12.85 -17.52
CA GLY A 81 -6.57 -11.59 -17.76
C GLY A 81 -6.36 -10.55 -16.66
N ASP A 82 -5.36 -10.75 -15.79
CA ASP A 82 -4.94 -9.81 -14.76
C ASP A 82 -6.10 -9.26 -13.91
N PRO A 83 -6.81 -10.13 -13.18
CA PRO A 83 -8.06 -9.76 -12.52
C PRO A 83 -7.87 -8.74 -11.42
N ASP A 84 -8.76 -7.75 -11.39
CA ASP A 84 -8.81 -6.72 -10.36
C ASP A 84 -9.10 -7.30 -8.97
N THR A 85 -8.47 -6.71 -7.99
CA THR A 85 -8.60 -7.03 -6.57
C THR A 85 -8.97 -5.78 -5.80
N ASP A 86 -9.83 -5.92 -4.79
CA ASP A 86 -10.20 -4.82 -3.91
C ASP A 86 -8.99 -4.33 -3.11
N ALA A 87 -8.79 -3.03 -3.07
CA ALA A 87 -7.70 -2.38 -2.36
C ALA A 87 -8.24 -1.38 -1.33
N GLU A 88 -7.69 -1.43 -0.12
CA GLU A 88 -8.04 -0.55 0.99
C GLU A 88 -6.80 0.22 1.46
N VAL A 89 -6.93 1.54 1.65
CA VAL A 89 -5.82 2.33 2.18
C VAL A 89 -5.52 1.98 3.65
N ILE A 90 -4.25 1.95 3.97
CA ILE A 90 -3.75 1.87 5.36
C ILE A 90 -3.61 3.31 5.86
N ALA A 91 -4.72 3.95 6.24
CA ALA A 91 -4.76 5.37 6.56
C ALA A 91 -3.72 5.82 7.61
N SER A 92 -3.29 4.91 8.52
CA SER A 92 -2.25 5.19 9.51
C SER A 92 -0.85 5.38 8.91
N SER A 93 -0.63 5.02 7.65
CA SER A 93 0.64 5.22 6.93
C SER A 93 0.69 6.54 6.17
N LEU A 94 -0.38 7.35 6.21
CA LEU A 94 -0.46 8.62 5.50
C LEU A 94 0.61 9.61 6.01
N ALA A 95 1.48 10.05 5.10
CA ALA A 95 2.60 10.93 5.39
C ALA A 95 2.85 11.92 4.24
N PRO A 96 3.44 13.11 4.50
CA PRO A 96 3.91 13.99 3.44
C PRO A 96 5.14 13.40 2.75
N VAL A 97 5.38 13.82 1.50
CA VAL A 97 6.60 13.50 0.72
C VAL A 97 7.47 14.74 0.66
N PRO A 98 8.38 14.97 1.64
CA PRO A 98 9.09 16.25 1.78
C PRO A 98 10.09 16.54 0.66
N TRP A 99 10.56 15.52 -0.06
CA TRP A 99 11.48 15.64 -1.19
C TRP A 99 10.77 15.93 -2.53
N SER A 100 9.43 15.91 -2.54
CA SER A 100 8.67 16.19 -3.77
C SER A 100 8.66 17.69 -4.07
N LYS A 101 8.89 18.05 -5.33
CA LYS A 101 8.77 19.46 -5.80
C LYS A 101 7.33 20.00 -5.70
N LYS A 102 6.33 19.12 -5.85
CA LYS A 102 4.92 19.45 -5.66
C LYS A 102 4.43 19.00 -4.29
N PRO A 103 3.45 19.69 -3.69
CA PRO A 103 2.86 19.28 -2.44
C PRO A 103 2.20 17.91 -2.56
N ARG A 104 2.90 16.86 -2.11
CA ARG A 104 2.50 15.47 -2.27
C ARG A 104 2.46 14.75 -0.95
N ALA A 105 1.51 13.81 -0.83
CA ALA A 105 1.43 12.82 0.23
C ALA A 105 1.71 11.42 -0.32
N GLN A 106 1.92 10.47 0.59
CA GLN A 106 1.95 9.03 0.28
C GLN A 106 1.18 8.26 1.34
N THR A 107 0.59 7.14 0.95
CA THR A 107 -0.03 6.18 1.87
C THR A 107 0.12 4.78 1.32
N LEU A 108 0.21 3.80 2.20
CA LEU A 108 0.18 2.39 1.81
C LEU A 108 -1.26 1.92 1.63
N PHE A 109 -1.45 0.88 0.83
CA PHE A 109 -2.69 0.15 0.73
C PHE A 109 -2.46 -1.37 0.90
N THR A 110 -3.54 -2.11 1.05
CA THR A 110 -3.54 -3.57 1.17
C THR A 110 -4.65 -4.16 0.31
N PHE A 111 -4.42 -5.34 -0.23
CA PHE A 111 -5.40 -6.06 -1.03
C PHE A 111 -6.33 -6.93 -0.19
N ARG A 112 -7.59 -7.03 -0.66
CA ARG A 112 -8.62 -7.92 -0.14
C ARG A 112 -9.12 -8.82 -1.26
N ASP A 113 -9.32 -10.10 -0.95
CA ASP A 113 -9.97 -11.01 -1.89
C ASP A 113 -11.48 -10.72 -2.00
N ARG A 114 -12.16 -11.39 -2.94
CA ARG A 114 -13.61 -11.25 -3.17
C ARG A 114 -14.48 -11.60 -1.95
N LYS A 115 -13.91 -12.27 -0.93
CA LYS A 115 -14.55 -12.58 0.35
C LYS A 115 -14.16 -11.61 1.45
N ASN A 116 -13.55 -10.48 1.08
CA ASN A 116 -13.03 -9.45 2.00
C ASN A 116 -11.98 -9.99 3.00
N LYS A 117 -11.26 -11.06 2.62
CA LYS A 117 -10.13 -11.59 3.40
C LYS A 117 -8.82 -10.96 2.90
N PRO A 118 -7.75 -10.94 3.73
CA PRO A 118 -6.42 -10.55 3.28
C PRO A 118 -6.00 -11.35 2.03
N PHE A 119 -5.56 -10.64 1.00
CA PHE A 119 -5.10 -11.29 -0.23
C PHE A 119 -3.85 -12.13 0.06
N PHE A 120 -3.88 -13.38 -0.37
CA PHE A 120 -2.91 -14.40 0.05
C PHE A 120 -1.47 -14.14 -0.40
N ALA A 121 -1.30 -13.49 -1.56
CA ALA A 121 0.00 -13.27 -2.18
C ALA A 121 0.66 -11.94 -1.77
N GLU A 122 -0.05 -11.07 -1.05
CA GLU A 122 0.53 -9.81 -0.57
C GLU A 122 1.52 -10.05 0.57
N PRO A 123 2.80 -9.61 0.45
CA PRO A 123 3.83 -9.82 1.46
C PRO A 123 3.45 -9.34 2.86
N ARG A 124 2.79 -8.19 2.98
CA ARG A 124 2.28 -7.65 4.25
C ARG A 124 1.28 -8.60 4.91
N ASN A 125 0.33 -9.14 4.15
CA ASN A 125 -0.67 -10.07 4.65
C ASN A 125 -0.04 -11.40 5.09
N VAL A 126 0.98 -11.87 4.35
CA VAL A 126 1.78 -13.05 4.73
C VAL A 126 2.48 -12.80 6.06
N LEU A 127 3.18 -11.67 6.21
CA LEU A 127 3.86 -11.28 7.44
C LEU A 127 2.88 -11.16 8.62
N GLU A 128 1.74 -10.49 8.45
CA GLU A 128 0.71 -10.38 9.50
C GLU A 128 0.21 -11.74 9.98
N ASN A 129 0.02 -12.69 9.05
CA ASN A 129 -0.40 -14.04 9.39
C ASN A 129 0.67 -14.79 10.20
N ILE A 130 1.94 -14.64 9.84
CA ILE A 130 3.05 -15.24 10.58
C ILE A 130 3.14 -14.63 11.98
N VAL A 131 3.12 -13.30 12.10
CA VAL A 131 3.16 -12.61 13.39
C VAL A 131 2.01 -13.04 14.29
N LYS A 132 0.80 -13.21 13.75
CA LYS A 132 -0.36 -13.73 14.51
C LYS A 132 -0.11 -15.15 15.03
N LYS A 133 0.49 -16.04 14.22
CA LYS A 133 0.80 -17.42 14.62
C LYS A 133 1.82 -17.49 15.75
N VAL A 134 2.90 -16.69 15.66
CA VAL A 134 3.99 -16.72 16.66
C VAL A 134 3.68 -15.89 17.91
N LYS A 135 2.66 -15.04 17.90
CA LYS A 135 2.31 -14.19 19.06
C LYS A 135 2.05 -14.97 20.33
N ASN A 136 1.55 -16.21 20.21
CA ASN A 136 1.27 -17.08 21.35
C ASN A 136 2.49 -17.91 21.81
N THR A 137 3.54 -17.96 21.01
CA THR A 137 4.78 -18.74 21.28
C THR A 137 5.98 -17.87 21.61
N ALA A 138 5.98 -16.61 21.12
CA ALA A 138 7.05 -15.65 21.36
C ALA A 138 6.47 -14.38 22.00
N PRO A 139 6.95 -13.93 23.16
CA PRO A 139 6.36 -12.82 23.90
C PRO A 139 6.50 -11.48 23.19
N LYS A 140 7.53 -11.29 22.38
CA LYS A 140 7.77 -10.03 21.64
C LYS A 140 8.71 -10.26 20.46
N ILE A 141 8.31 -9.76 19.27
CA ILE A 141 9.19 -9.66 18.12
C ILE A 141 9.77 -8.24 18.13
N VAL A 142 11.08 -8.13 18.13
CA VAL A 142 11.80 -6.85 18.02
C VAL A 142 12.61 -6.89 16.73
N MET A 143 12.46 -5.86 15.91
CA MET A 143 13.17 -5.71 14.64
C MET A 143 13.81 -4.32 14.57
N ALA A 144 14.98 -4.23 13.95
CA ALA A 144 15.58 -2.99 13.50
C ALA A 144 15.75 -3.05 11.97
N VAL A 145 15.61 -1.91 11.32
CA VAL A 145 15.90 -1.77 9.89
C VAL A 145 17.25 -1.07 9.78
N GLU A 146 18.19 -1.70 9.09
CA GLU A 146 19.49 -1.12 8.75
C GLU A 146 19.44 -0.69 7.27
N LEU A 147 19.83 0.56 7.00
CA LEU A 147 19.91 1.12 5.66
C LEU A 147 21.38 1.38 5.32
N GLU A 148 21.88 0.70 4.29
CA GLU A 148 23.21 0.92 3.76
C GLU A 148 23.11 1.65 2.42
N PHE A 149 23.87 2.73 2.24
CA PHE A 149 23.86 3.53 1.02
C PHE A 149 25.15 4.31 0.87
N TYR A 150 25.45 4.70 -0.37
CA TYR A 150 26.52 5.62 -0.71
C TYR A 150 25.93 6.98 -1.04
N LEU A 151 26.57 8.04 -0.51
CA LEU A 151 26.34 9.39 -1.01
C LEU A 151 27.32 9.62 -2.18
N LEU A 152 26.76 9.90 -3.35
CA LEU A 152 27.54 10.17 -4.55
C LEU A 152 27.39 11.63 -4.91
N ASP A 153 28.51 12.29 -5.27
CA ASP A 153 28.46 13.62 -5.87
C ASP A 153 27.79 13.49 -7.24
N GLY A 154 26.70 14.23 -7.45
CA GLY A 154 26.00 14.26 -8.73
C GLY A 154 26.89 14.92 -9.80
N ASN A 155 27.42 14.15 -10.74
CA ASN A 155 28.00 14.63 -11.98
C ASN A 155 26.95 14.65 -13.07
#